data_dc23cce75e76b2d8c1d611fbc9c5dded
#
_entry.id   dc23cce75e76b2d8c1d611fbc9c5dded
#
_cell.length_a   1.000
_cell.length_b   1.000
_cell.length_c   1.000
_cell.angle_alpha   90.00
_cell.angle_beta   90.00
_cell.angle_gamma   90.00
#
_symmetry.space_group_name_H-M   'P 1'
#
loop_
_entity.id
_entity.type
_entity.pdbx_description
1 polymer ?
#
loop_
_entity_poly.entity_id
_entity_poly.type
_entity_poly.pdbx_seq_one_letter_code
_entity_poly.pdbx_strand_id
1 'polypeptide(L)'
;MAFQVSPGVNVSEVDLTTVIPAVSTTEAGYAGHFRWGPVGERVLITSEDDLVNNFQKPLTSNTATDFFVASNFLAYGNALFTGRVINEAGSNSTDAARNSISNAANTKNTVVKSDQDYDDNYSSGISGVGNWIGRFPGELGNSLK
;
A
#
# COMPACT_ATOMS: atom_id res chain seq x y z
N MET A 1 57.15 7.78 -6.44
CA MET A 1 57.13 6.33 -6.70
C MET A 1 58.55 5.81 -6.51
N ALA A 2 58.76 4.88 -5.61
CA ALA A 2 60.05 4.26 -5.45
C ALA A 2 60.27 3.30 -6.62
N PHE A 3 61.34 3.50 -7.40
CA PHE A 3 61.68 2.64 -8.52
C PHE A 3 62.51 1.47 -8.00
N GLN A 4 62.08 0.26 -8.30
CA GLN A 4 62.77 -0.94 -7.86
C GLN A 4 63.97 -1.17 -8.75
N VAL A 5 65.18 -1.17 -8.18
CA VAL A 5 66.46 -1.23 -8.90
C VAL A 5 67.02 -2.66 -9.01
N SER A 6 66.43 -3.65 -8.33
CA SER A 6 66.88 -5.03 -8.38
C SER A 6 65.65 -5.98 -8.58
N PRO A 7 65.85 -7.19 -9.15
CA PRO A 7 64.79 -8.14 -9.29
C PRO A 7 64.23 -8.52 -7.91
N GLY A 8 62.98 -8.25 -7.72
CA GLY A 8 62.24 -8.54 -6.50
C GLY A 8 60.76 -8.81 -6.81
N VAL A 9 60.09 -9.45 -5.90
CA VAL A 9 58.63 -9.70 -5.99
C VAL A 9 57.90 -8.54 -5.35
N ASN A 10 57.12 -7.81 -6.13
CA ASN A 10 56.25 -6.81 -5.61
C ASN A 10 54.87 -7.46 -5.33
N VAL A 11 54.54 -7.64 -4.06
CA VAL A 11 53.27 -8.18 -3.63
C VAL A 11 52.42 -7.01 -3.20
N SER A 12 51.32 -6.75 -3.90
CA SER A 12 50.27 -5.87 -3.45
C SER A 12 49.07 -6.70 -2.97
N GLU A 13 48.72 -6.56 -1.73
CA GLU A 13 47.52 -7.15 -1.18
C GLU A 13 46.31 -6.21 -1.52
N VAL A 14 45.35 -6.76 -2.23
CA VAL A 14 44.10 -6.08 -2.50
C VAL A 14 43.07 -6.68 -1.56
N ASP A 15 42.72 -5.95 -0.52
CA ASP A 15 41.64 -6.34 0.38
C ASP A 15 40.29 -6.10 -0.30
N LEU A 16 39.66 -7.19 -0.76
CA LEU A 16 38.36 -7.20 -1.37
C LEU A 16 37.25 -7.34 -0.33
N THR A 17 37.56 -7.47 0.95
CA THR A 17 36.55 -7.66 2.02
C THR A 17 35.79 -6.40 2.35
N THR A 18 36.26 -5.21 1.93
CA THR A 18 35.58 -3.93 2.16
C THR A 18 34.51 -3.58 1.12
N VAL A 19 34.41 -4.34 0.04
CA VAL A 19 33.33 -4.18 -0.93
C VAL A 19 32.20 -5.15 -0.59
N ILE A 20 31.59 -4.99 0.58
CA ILE A 20 30.25 -5.50 0.79
C ILE A 20 29.34 -4.44 0.16
N PRO A 21 28.72 -4.71 -1.01
CA PRO A 21 27.68 -3.82 -1.48
C PRO A 21 26.66 -3.76 -0.34
N ALA A 22 26.38 -2.56 0.16
CA ALA A 22 25.27 -2.34 1.07
C ALA A 22 24.00 -2.69 0.30
N VAL A 23 23.64 -3.96 0.32
CA VAL A 23 22.36 -4.42 -0.18
C VAL A 23 21.36 -3.91 0.82
N SER A 24 20.66 -2.82 0.47
CA SER A 24 19.51 -2.36 1.23
C SER A 24 18.43 -3.43 1.13
N THR A 25 18.42 -4.35 2.07
CA THR A 25 17.42 -5.44 2.15
C THR A 25 16.17 -5.03 2.93
N THR A 26 15.96 -3.74 3.10
CA THR A 26 14.85 -3.17 3.89
C THR A 26 13.58 -2.89 3.07
N GLU A 27 13.46 -3.50 1.90
CA GLU A 27 12.24 -3.47 1.13
C GLU A 27 11.38 -4.70 1.42
N ALA A 28 10.09 -4.50 1.65
CA ALA A 28 9.13 -5.59 1.83
C ALA A 28 7.82 -5.33 1.08
N GLY A 29 7.08 -6.40 0.82
CA GLY A 29 5.73 -6.37 0.30
C GLY A 29 4.76 -6.95 1.33
N TYR A 30 3.63 -6.28 1.53
CA TYR A 30 2.59 -6.74 2.43
C TYR A 30 1.20 -6.55 1.81
N ALA A 31 0.35 -7.55 1.88
CA ALA A 31 -1.04 -7.47 1.48
C ALA A 31 -1.93 -7.77 2.69
N GLY A 32 -2.86 -6.86 2.98
CA GLY A 32 -3.67 -6.97 4.19
C GLY A 32 -5.01 -6.25 4.10
N HIS A 33 -5.84 -6.48 5.12
CA HIS A 33 -7.13 -5.84 5.30
C HIS A 33 -6.94 -4.50 6.00
N PHE A 34 -6.95 -3.43 5.23
CA PHE A 34 -6.90 -2.08 5.77
C PHE A 34 -8.29 -1.44 5.72
N ARG A 35 -8.53 -0.50 6.63
CA ARG A 35 -9.83 0.17 6.77
C ARG A 35 -10.22 1.02 5.57
N TRP A 36 -9.24 1.64 4.90
CA TRP A 36 -9.41 2.60 3.81
C TRP A 36 -8.27 2.46 2.81
N GLY A 37 -8.34 3.19 1.70
CA GLY A 37 -7.26 3.28 0.72
C GLY A 37 -7.52 2.55 -0.59
N PRO A 38 -6.64 2.71 -1.57
CA PRO A 38 -6.77 2.10 -2.87
C PRO A 38 -6.70 0.57 -2.79
N VAL A 39 -7.42 -0.08 -3.69
CA VAL A 39 -7.50 -1.54 -3.81
C VAL A 39 -6.95 -1.95 -5.15
N GLY A 40 -6.18 -3.05 -5.17
CA GLY A 40 -5.57 -3.55 -6.41
C GLY A 40 -4.34 -2.77 -6.86
N GLU A 41 -3.95 -1.73 -6.14
CA GLU A 41 -2.75 -0.96 -6.38
C GLU A 41 -1.69 -1.24 -5.32
N ARG A 42 -0.44 -1.11 -5.74
CA ARG A 42 0.73 -1.20 -4.86
C ARG A 42 1.14 0.19 -4.41
N VAL A 43 0.98 0.48 -3.13
CA VAL A 43 1.35 1.76 -2.52
C VAL A 43 2.67 1.61 -1.79
N LEU A 44 3.64 2.48 -2.08
CA LEU A 44 4.88 2.56 -1.31
C LEU A 44 4.62 3.37 -0.05
N ILE A 45 4.92 2.78 1.09
CA ILE A 45 4.81 3.38 2.41
C ILE A 45 6.21 3.49 3.02
N THR A 46 6.56 4.68 3.46
CA THR A 46 7.90 4.99 3.98
C THR A 46 7.92 5.20 5.49
N SER A 47 6.77 5.46 6.09
CA SER A 47 6.62 5.71 7.53
C SER A 47 5.25 5.28 8.04
N GLU A 48 5.10 5.21 9.37
CA GLU A 48 3.80 4.92 9.99
C GLU A 48 2.78 6.04 9.71
N ASP A 49 3.22 7.29 9.63
CA ASP A 49 2.34 8.41 9.27
C ASP A 49 1.81 8.25 7.84
N ASP A 50 2.64 7.81 6.89
CA ASP A 50 2.20 7.48 5.53
C ASP A 50 1.19 6.32 5.54
N LEU A 51 1.40 5.31 6.38
CA LEU A 51 0.47 4.20 6.54
C LEU A 51 -0.90 4.69 7.03
N VAL A 52 -0.90 5.55 8.05
CA VAL A 52 -2.14 6.16 8.58
C VAL A 52 -2.81 7.06 7.55
N ASN A 53 -2.06 7.85 6.80
CA ASN A 53 -2.62 8.77 5.81
C ASN A 53 -3.27 8.03 4.64
N ASN A 54 -2.68 6.92 4.19
CA ASN A 54 -3.20 6.13 3.07
C ASN A 54 -4.30 5.14 3.49
N PHE A 55 -4.11 4.45 4.61
CA PHE A 55 -4.97 3.31 4.98
C PHE A 55 -5.82 3.54 6.23
N GLN A 56 -5.63 4.67 6.92
CA GLN A 56 -6.30 5.06 8.15
C GLN A 56 -6.02 4.12 9.34
N LYS A 57 -6.36 4.60 10.53
CA LYS A 57 -6.21 3.81 11.76
C LYS A 57 -7.17 2.62 11.77
N PRO A 58 -6.75 1.47 12.31
CA PRO A 58 -7.59 0.29 12.38
C PRO A 58 -8.82 0.52 13.28
N LEU A 59 -9.91 -0.18 12.98
CA LEU A 59 -11.14 -0.13 13.79
C LEU A 59 -11.49 -1.50 14.38
N THR A 60 -11.22 -2.58 13.66
CA THR A 60 -11.56 -3.95 14.04
C THR A 60 -10.30 -4.75 14.35
N SER A 61 -10.45 -5.91 15.00
CA SER A 61 -9.33 -6.79 15.30
C SER A 61 -8.57 -7.24 14.05
N ASN A 62 -9.29 -7.53 12.96
CA ASN A 62 -8.67 -7.95 11.69
C ASN A 62 -7.83 -6.83 11.08
N THR A 63 -8.39 -5.62 10.97
CA THR A 63 -7.66 -4.45 10.46
C THR A 63 -6.52 -4.04 11.39
N ALA A 64 -6.65 -4.28 12.70
CA ALA A 64 -5.59 -3.98 13.66
C ALA A 64 -4.39 -4.92 13.50
N THR A 65 -4.64 -6.21 13.31
CA THR A 65 -3.55 -7.18 13.10
C THR A 65 -2.71 -6.80 11.89
N ASP A 66 -3.36 -6.54 10.75
CA ASP A 66 -2.66 -6.21 9.52
C ASP A 66 -1.95 -4.85 9.60
N PHE A 67 -2.60 -3.86 10.23
CA PHE A 67 -2.00 -2.55 10.45
C PHE A 67 -0.73 -2.64 11.32
N PHE A 68 -0.78 -3.34 12.44
CA PHE A 68 0.37 -3.45 13.34
C PHE A 68 1.51 -4.30 12.77
N VAL A 69 1.22 -5.28 11.93
CA VAL A 69 2.27 -6.01 11.20
C VAL A 69 3.02 -5.06 10.26
N ALA A 70 2.30 -4.25 9.51
CA ALA A 70 2.90 -3.24 8.63
C ALA A 70 3.67 -2.16 9.43
N SER A 71 3.09 -1.65 10.51
CA SER A 71 3.72 -0.65 11.39
C SER A 71 4.99 -1.18 12.04
N ASN A 72 5.00 -2.43 12.51
CA ASN A 72 6.19 -3.05 13.08
C ASN A 72 7.34 -3.16 12.06
N PHE A 73 7.03 -3.47 10.80
CA PHE A 73 8.06 -3.45 9.76
C PHE A 73 8.63 -2.05 9.56
N LEU A 74 7.77 -1.02 9.53
CA LEU A 74 8.17 0.37 9.33
C LEU A 74 9.01 0.94 10.47
N ALA A 75 9.01 0.30 11.65
CA ALA A 75 9.91 0.64 12.74
C ALA A 75 11.39 0.33 12.43
N TYR A 76 11.66 -0.57 11.49
CA TYR A 76 13.00 -1.02 11.10
C TYR A 76 13.34 -0.77 9.62
N GLY A 77 12.33 -0.66 8.76
CA GLY A 77 12.44 -0.45 7.33
C GLY A 77 11.71 0.82 6.88
N ASN A 78 12.06 1.34 5.72
CA ASN A 78 11.48 2.55 5.15
C ASN A 78 10.93 2.36 3.73
N ALA A 79 10.78 1.13 3.28
CA ALA A 79 10.25 0.81 1.95
C ALA A 79 9.32 -0.41 2.03
N LEU A 80 8.05 -0.16 2.36
CA LEU A 80 7.00 -1.17 2.41
C LEU A 80 6.03 -0.97 1.25
N PHE A 81 5.99 -1.92 0.33
CA PHE A 81 4.96 -1.96 -0.70
C PHE A 81 3.70 -2.62 -0.15
N THR A 82 2.66 -1.83 0.04
CA THR A 82 1.41 -2.29 0.65
C THR A 82 0.30 -2.39 -0.39
N GLY A 83 -0.39 -3.54 -0.42
CA GLY A 83 -1.59 -3.78 -1.19
C GLY A 83 -2.79 -4.00 -0.28
N ARG A 84 -3.89 -3.26 -0.51
CA ARG A 84 -5.12 -3.48 0.23
C ARG A 84 -5.95 -4.59 -0.38
N VAL A 85 -6.40 -5.52 0.45
CA VAL A 85 -7.33 -6.60 0.10
C VAL A 85 -8.71 -6.27 0.65
N ILE A 86 -9.75 -6.46 -0.17
CA ILE A 86 -11.15 -6.32 0.23
C ILE A 86 -11.94 -7.58 -0.13
N ASN A 87 -13.06 -7.78 0.54
CA ASN A 87 -14.02 -8.79 0.15
C ASN A 87 -14.96 -8.22 -0.92
N GLU A 88 -14.87 -8.74 -2.13
CA GLU A 88 -15.75 -8.37 -3.26
C GLU A 88 -16.93 -9.34 -3.40
N ALA A 89 -17.11 -10.29 -2.47
CA ALA A 89 -18.11 -11.34 -2.61
C ALA A 89 -19.53 -10.78 -2.66
N GLY A 90 -20.16 -11.03 -3.81
CA GLY A 90 -21.58 -10.94 -4.10
C GLY A 90 -22.30 -9.63 -3.76
N SER A 91 -23.13 -9.19 -4.68
CA SER A 91 -23.92 -7.96 -4.55
C SER A 91 -24.88 -7.91 -3.35
N ASN A 92 -25.09 -9.02 -2.65
CA ASN A 92 -25.96 -9.13 -1.48
C ASN A 92 -25.22 -9.49 -0.18
N SER A 93 -23.89 -9.54 -0.19
CA SER A 93 -23.13 -9.81 1.04
C SER A 93 -23.00 -8.53 1.87
N THR A 94 -23.41 -8.59 3.13
CA THR A 94 -23.20 -7.50 4.10
C THR A 94 -21.72 -7.27 4.40
N ASP A 95 -20.85 -8.22 4.08
CA ASP A 95 -19.42 -8.19 4.32
C ASP A 95 -18.61 -7.64 3.14
N ALA A 96 -19.27 -7.38 2.00
CA ALA A 96 -18.59 -6.82 0.83
C ALA A 96 -18.27 -5.34 1.05
N ALA A 97 -17.03 -4.97 0.85
CA ALA A 97 -16.64 -3.57 0.87
C ALA A 97 -17.19 -2.83 -0.36
N ARG A 98 -17.79 -1.67 -0.16
CA ARG A 98 -18.42 -0.86 -1.20
C ARG A 98 -18.10 0.60 -1.03
N ASN A 99 -18.16 1.35 -2.12
CA ASN A 99 -18.05 2.79 -2.03
C ASN A 99 -19.36 3.40 -1.50
N SER A 100 -19.22 4.34 -0.58
CA SER A 100 -20.37 5.13 -0.10
C SER A 100 -20.89 6.04 -1.21
N ILE A 101 -22.21 6.17 -1.32
CA ILE A 101 -22.89 6.94 -2.37
C ILE A 101 -23.86 7.96 -1.77
N SER A 102 -24.14 9.03 -2.51
CA SER A 102 -25.06 10.09 -2.06
C SER A 102 -26.54 9.76 -2.24
N ASN A 103 -26.87 8.74 -3.02
CA ASN A 103 -28.25 8.33 -3.24
C ASN A 103 -28.69 7.26 -2.24
N ALA A 104 -29.39 7.68 -1.19
CA ALA A 104 -29.86 6.77 -0.13
C ALA A 104 -30.91 5.73 -0.60
N ALA A 105 -31.57 5.97 -1.73
CA ALA A 105 -32.56 5.05 -2.29
C ALA A 105 -31.93 3.96 -3.16
N ASN A 106 -30.62 4.02 -3.39
CA ASN A 106 -29.96 3.11 -4.32
C ASN A 106 -29.21 2.00 -3.60
N THR A 107 -29.59 0.78 -3.92
CA THR A 107 -28.96 -0.45 -3.47
C THR A 107 -27.82 -0.91 -4.38
N LYS A 108 -27.30 -0.05 -5.25
CA LYS A 108 -26.23 -0.43 -6.16
C LYS A 108 -24.93 -0.72 -5.44
N ASN A 109 -24.38 -1.88 -5.74
CA ASN A 109 -23.15 -2.40 -5.18
C ASN A 109 -21.96 -1.94 -6.04
N THR A 110 -21.73 -0.63 -6.08
CA THR A 110 -20.63 -0.08 -6.86
C THR A 110 -19.33 -0.21 -6.08
N VAL A 111 -18.33 -0.78 -6.73
CA VAL A 111 -16.97 -0.87 -6.19
C VAL A 111 -16.05 -0.17 -7.16
N VAL A 112 -15.57 0.99 -6.77
CA VAL A 112 -14.48 1.72 -7.43
C VAL A 112 -13.23 1.51 -6.58
N LYS A 113 -12.25 0.83 -7.14
CA LYS A 113 -11.10 0.31 -6.38
C LYS A 113 -10.03 1.37 -6.15
N SER A 114 -9.82 2.21 -7.18
CA SER A 114 -8.78 3.23 -7.21
C SER A 114 -9.17 4.36 -8.14
N ASP A 115 -8.36 5.41 -8.17
CA ASP A 115 -8.55 6.52 -9.11
C ASP A 115 -8.41 6.05 -10.56
N GLN A 116 -7.46 5.15 -10.82
CA GLN A 116 -7.26 4.57 -12.15
C GLN A 116 -8.48 3.73 -12.58
N ASP A 117 -9.04 2.93 -11.68
CA ASP A 117 -10.26 2.17 -11.96
C ASP A 117 -11.45 3.08 -12.27
N TYR A 118 -11.54 4.23 -11.58
CA TYR A 118 -12.56 5.24 -11.89
C TYR A 118 -12.37 5.82 -13.29
N ASP A 119 -11.17 6.22 -13.64
CA ASP A 119 -10.87 6.81 -14.94
C ASP A 119 -11.11 5.83 -16.09
N ASP A 120 -10.75 4.57 -15.90
CA ASP A 120 -10.88 3.54 -16.92
C ASP A 120 -12.34 3.08 -17.13
N ASN A 121 -13.10 2.93 -16.06
CA ASN A 121 -14.40 2.26 -16.12
C ASN A 121 -15.60 3.17 -15.81
N TYR A 122 -15.40 4.30 -15.16
CA TYR A 122 -16.47 5.13 -14.61
C TYR A 122 -16.40 6.61 -14.97
N SER A 123 -15.45 7.04 -15.79
CA SER A 123 -15.24 8.45 -16.18
C SER A 123 -16.47 9.09 -16.85
N SER A 124 -17.33 8.28 -17.49
CA SER A 124 -18.62 8.72 -18.05
C SER A 124 -19.72 8.94 -17.00
N GLY A 125 -19.41 8.69 -15.72
CA GLY A 125 -20.34 8.71 -14.60
C GLY A 125 -20.94 7.34 -14.29
N ILE A 126 -21.47 7.21 -13.07
CA ILE A 126 -22.06 5.99 -12.56
C ILE A 126 -23.54 6.24 -12.33
N SER A 127 -24.39 5.53 -13.08
CA SER A 127 -25.83 5.65 -12.94
C SER A 127 -26.31 5.21 -11.57
N GLY A 128 -27.12 6.04 -10.91
CA GLY A 128 -27.81 5.69 -9.68
C GLY A 128 -27.02 5.84 -8.38
N VAL A 129 -25.84 6.47 -8.39
CA VAL A 129 -25.06 6.74 -7.17
C VAL A 129 -25.33 8.14 -6.58
N GLY A 130 -26.00 8.99 -7.31
CA GLY A 130 -26.24 10.38 -6.91
C GLY A 130 -25.09 11.32 -7.31
N ASN A 131 -24.92 12.42 -6.57
CA ASN A 131 -23.99 13.49 -6.94
C ASN A 131 -22.55 13.24 -6.53
N TRP A 132 -22.31 12.30 -5.61
CA TRP A 132 -20.96 11.94 -5.17
C TRP A 132 -20.88 10.46 -4.80
N ILE A 133 -19.66 9.95 -4.85
CA ILE A 133 -19.30 8.60 -4.44
C ILE A 133 -18.01 8.67 -3.61
N GLY A 134 -17.91 7.85 -2.58
CA GLY A 134 -16.67 7.72 -1.80
C GLY A 134 -15.53 7.23 -2.68
N ARG A 135 -14.37 7.84 -2.54
CA ARG A 135 -13.17 7.56 -3.36
C ARG A 135 -12.75 6.10 -3.33
N PHE A 136 -12.81 5.48 -2.16
CA PHE A 136 -12.43 4.08 -1.98
C PHE A 136 -13.55 3.28 -1.31
N PRO A 137 -13.62 1.98 -1.54
CA PRO A 137 -14.60 1.12 -0.88
C PRO A 137 -14.27 0.97 0.61
N GLY A 138 -15.29 1.00 1.46
CA GLY A 138 -15.15 0.80 2.89
C GLY A 138 -16.08 1.67 3.72
N GLU A 139 -16.22 1.30 5.00
CA GLU A 139 -17.14 1.94 5.93
C GLU A 139 -16.82 3.40 6.27
N LEU A 140 -15.54 3.79 6.11
CA LEU A 140 -15.14 5.17 6.41
C LEU A 140 -15.88 6.18 5.54
N GLY A 141 -16.17 5.83 4.29
CA GLY A 141 -16.95 6.66 3.39
C GLY A 141 -18.34 7.01 3.91
N ASN A 142 -18.93 6.17 4.75
CA ASN A 142 -20.25 6.43 5.36
C ASN A 142 -20.24 7.60 6.36
N SER A 143 -19.07 8.04 6.79
CA SER A 143 -18.87 9.18 7.67
C SER A 143 -18.83 10.52 6.94
N LEU A 144 -18.77 10.51 5.62
CA LEU A 144 -18.79 11.71 4.79
C LEU A 144 -20.23 12.27 4.78
N LYS A 145 -20.36 13.51 5.16
CA LYS A 145 -21.63 14.24 5.23
C LYS A 145 -21.59 15.48 4.35
#